data_ec4d1361bd102cb1f3c9c16e6c172dec
#
_entry.id   ec4d1361bd102cb1f3c9c16e6c172dec
#
_cell.length_a   1.000
_cell.length_b   1.000
_cell.length_c   1.000
_cell.angle_alpha   90.00
_cell.angle_beta   90.00
_cell.angle_gamma   90.00
#
_symmetry.space_group_name_H-M   'P 1'
#
loop_
_entity.id
_entity.type
_entity.pdbx_description
1 polymer ?
#
loop_
_entity_poly.entity_id
_entity_poly.type
_entity_poly.pdbx_seq_one_letter_code
_entity_poly.pdbx_strand_id
1 'polypeptide(L)'
;MKSPQIALVYDRKKVSNPHKTASVEIRITYERKVKYLSTGVHLLPKEWNGKVVSRLDCVILQERIDEQVKKVQRVINDMMKIGSINLDQIPSLLQLLERESMSFMEFCEEKVKVRTYGLKDDTSERYERFMRFFRKWGKIVWFSDLTEKNILLMDEELSKKNMKAKSKWHNYHRFLNSFILDAISDGLTKRNPYKAVRIDKGEDGGGLEKYLTKNEFKKICQAECPLKSVEKARDLFIFQVWTCLAYVDLADFDMKKVKKDRQGRLIYTGNRQKTGQEFTFMLLPEAVRILDKYNGKLPIMSNQKYNDALKMLTVYAKVNKVISSHWARHTGATLMLNAGIDMEIVAKVLGHSSTKITREIYAKMLDTTVADAMEKVADKMAAITI
;
A
#
# COMPACT_ATOMS: atom_id res chain seq x y z
N MET A 1 7.97 43.40 34.44
CA MET A 1 7.36 43.22 33.10
C MET A 1 5.86 43.13 33.23
N LYS A 2 5.08 43.85 32.39
CA LYS A 2 3.63 43.64 32.35
C LYS A 2 3.36 42.23 31.78
N SER A 3 2.51 41.44 32.43
CA SER A 3 2.12 40.13 31.93
C SER A 3 1.12 40.25 30.76
N PRO A 4 1.17 39.40 29.74
CA PRO A 4 0.14 39.34 28.71
C PRO A 4 -1.23 39.05 29.31
N GLN A 5 -2.25 39.73 28.80
CA GLN A 5 -3.64 39.53 29.20
C GLN A 5 -4.31 38.57 28.23
N ILE A 6 -5.02 37.58 28.76
CA ILE A 6 -5.79 36.59 27.99
C ILE A 6 -7.28 36.85 28.26
N ALA A 7 -8.07 36.89 27.19
CA ALA A 7 -9.52 37.02 27.28
C ALA A 7 -10.19 36.16 26.18
N LEU A 8 -11.37 35.67 26.47
CA LEU A 8 -12.21 35.01 25.46
C LEU A 8 -13.05 36.06 24.73
N VAL A 9 -13.15 35.93 23.41
CA VAL A 9 -13.92 36.81 22.55
C VAL A 9 -14.80 35.94 21.64
N TYR A 10 -16.11 36.17 21.72
CA TYR A 10 -17.06 35.55 20.85
C TYR A 10 -17.42 36.48 19.68
N ASP A 11 -17.57 35.89 18.48
CA ASP A 11 -18.02 36.60 17.27
C ASP A 11 -17.29 37.93 16.98
N ARG A 12 -15.98 37.91 17.04
CA ARG A 12 -15.14 39.07 16.71
C ARG A 12 -15.45 39.69 15.35
N LYS A 13 -15.83 38.85 14.37
CA LYS A 13 -16.12 39.26 12.98
C LYS A 13 -17.56 39.72 12.79
N LYS A 14 -18.40 39.68 13.82
CA LYS A 14 -19.83 40.01 13.76
C LYS A 14 -20.61 39.26 12.67
N VAL A 15 -20.38 37.95 12.55
CA VAL A 15 -20.98 37.09 11.52
C VAL A 15 -22.13 36.25 12.05
N SER A 16 -22.34 36.20 13.38
CA SER A 16 -23.38 35.38 13.99
C SER A 16 -24.77 35.95 13.80
N ASN A 17 -25.74 35.07 13.71
CA ASN A 17 -27.17 35.39 13.78
C ASN A 17 -27.91 34.22 14.45
N PRO A 18 -29.24 34.27 14.70
CA PRO A 18 -29.95 33.17 15.36
C PRO A 18 -29.79 31.79 14.73
N HIS A 19 -29.38 31.69 13.44
CA HIS A 19 -29.19 30.47 12.69
C HIS A 19 -27.74 30.23 12.25
N LYS A 20 -26.82 31.14 12.53
CA LYS A 20 -25.42 31.04 12.10
C LYS A 20 -24.49 31.16 13.30
N THR A 21 -23.61 30.17 13.46
CA THR A 21 -22.61 30.13 14.51
C THR A 21 -21.44 31.07 14.23
N ALA A 22 -20.79 31.54 15.29
CA ALA A 22 -19.49 32.22 15.24
C ALA A 22 -18.48 31.55 16.17
N SER A 23 -17.19 31.79 15.91
CA SER A 23 -16.09 31.21 16.68
C SER A 23 -15.91 31.91 18.04
N VAL A 24 -15.55 31.12 19.05
CA VAL A 24 -14.93 31.61 20.27
C VAL A 24 -13.43 31.67 20.02
N GLU A 25 -12.82 32.85 20.24
CA GLU A 25 -11.39 33.10 20.05
C GLU A 25 -10.73 33.48 21.36
N ILE A 26 -9.46 33.13 21.56
CA ILE A 26 -8.61 33.57 22.63
C ILE A 26 -7.91 34.85 22.16
N ARG A 27 -8.16 35.97 22.83
CA ARG A 27 -7.45 37.24 22.61
C ARG A 27 -6.30 37.34 23.57
N ILE A 28 -5.09 37.56 23.07
CA ILE A 28 -3.88 37.79 23.84
C ILE A 28 -3.45 39.22 23.58
N THR A 29 -3.27 40.02 24.62
CA THR A 29 -2.84 41.42 24.54
C THR A 29 -1.53 41.62 25.31
N TYR A 30 -0.51 42.12 24.63
CA TYR A 30 0.78 42.46 25.23
C TYR A 30 1.40 43.68 24.52
N GLU A 31 1.83 44.69 25.29
CA GLU A 31 2.50 45.89 24.76
C GLU A 31 1.80 46.52 23.55
N ARG A 32 0.49 46.74 23.64
CA ARG A 32 -0.38 47.26 22.57
C ARG A 32 -0.56 46.37 21.36
N LYS A 33 0.09 45.20 21.31
CA LYS A 33 -0.12 44.19 20.27
C LYS A 33 -1.21 43.23 20.70
N VAL A 34 -1.99 42.76 19.75
CA VAL A 34 -3.09 41.81 19.96
C VAL A 34 -2.96 40.65 19.01
N LYS A 35 -3.08 39.43 19.53
CA LYS A 35 -3.17 38.18 18.75
C LYS A 35 -4.45 37.47 19.09
N TYR A 36 -5.09 36.87 18.07
CA TYR A 36 -6.28 36.04 18.23
C TYR A 36 -5.96 34.61 17.83
N LEU A 37 -6.41 33.67 18.65
CA LEU A 37 -6.25 32.24 18.42
C LEU A 37 -7.61 31.56 18.45
N SER A 38 -7.92 30.68 17.54
CA SER A 38 -9.17 29.94 17.53
C SER A 38 -9.18 28.86 18.62
N THR A 39 -10.31 28.70 19.31
CA THR A 39 -10.55 27.58 20.21
C THR A 39 -11.08 26.33 19.45
N GLY A 40 -11.44 26.49 18.18
CA GLY A 40 -12.13 25.45 17.39
C GLY A 40 -13.60 25.24 17.79
N VAL A 41 -14.14 26.08 18.69
CA VAL A 41 -15.54 26.04 19.15
C VAL A 41 -16.35 27.09 18.43
N HIS A 42 -17.49 26.68 17.84
CA HIS A 42 -18.43 27.57 17.16
C HIS A 42 -19.79 27.44 17.81
N LEU A 43 -20.38 28.61 18.18
CA LEU A 43 -21.62 28.70 18.94
C LEU A 43 -22.63 29.64 18.29
N LEU A 44 -23.90 29.41 18.58
CA LEU A 44 -24.95 30.41 18.29
C LEU A 44 -24.95 31.52 19.35
N PRO A 45 -25.47 32.71 19.07
CA PRO A 45 -25.52 33.81 20.05
C PRO A 45 -26.13 33.42 21.38
N LYS A 46 -27.22 32.62 21.38
CA LYS A 46 -27.89 32.13 22.58
C LYS A 46 -27.12 31.11 23.40
N GLU A 47 -26.07 30.55 22.82
CA GLU A 47 -25.23 29.53 23.46
C GLU A 47 -23.99 30.09 24.16
N TRP A 48 -23.82 31.43 24.16
CA TRP A 48 -22.68 32.10 24.74
C TRP A 48 -23.08 33.30 25.64
N ASN A 49 -22.65 33.27 26.86
CA ASN A 49 -22.78 34.39 27.81
C ASN A 49 -21.47 34.68 28.62
N GLY A 50 -20.33 34.41 27.96
CA GLY A 50 -19.01 34.37 28.63
C GLY A 50 -18.56 32.94 28.95
N LYS A 51 -19.49 31.98 28.90
CA LYS A 51 -19.30 30.55 28.98
C LYS A 51 -20.27 29.87 28.01
N VAL A 52 -20.02 28.59 27.71
CA VAL A 52 -20.95 27.79 26.89
C VAL A 52 -22.18 27.46 27.72
N VAL A 53 -23.37 27.79 27.17
CA VAL A 53 -24.67 27.58 27.83
C VAL A 53 -25.69 27.02 26.86
N SER A 54 -26.82 26.55 27.38
CA SER A 54 -27.99 26.13 26.55
C SER A 54 -27.74 25.05 25.49
N ARG A 55 -26.78 24.15 25.76
CA ARG A 55 -26.47 22.98 24.89
C ARG A 55 -26.32 21.74 25.77
N LEU A 56 -26.62 20.56 25.17
CA LEU A 56 -26.41 19.26 25.82
C LEU A 56 -24.93 18.95 26.06
N ASP A 57 -24.05 19.43 25.19
CA ASP A 57 -22.59 19.26 25.21
C ASP A 57 -21.83 20.44 25.78
N CYS A 58 -22.53 21.34 26.55
CA CYS A 58 -21.94 22.58 27.08
C CYS A 58 -20.70 22.32 27.94
N VAL A 59 -20.69 21.27 28.76
CA VAL A 59 -19.55 20.91 29.61
C VAL A 59 -18.34 20.54 28.76
N ILE A 60 -18.53 19.69 27.79
CA ILE A 60 -17.45 19.20 26.88
C ILE A 60 -16.84 20.37 26.09
N LEU A 61 -17.69 21.25 25.57
CA LEU A 61 -17.21 22.42 24.80
C LEU A 61 -16.51 23.45 25.69
N GLN A 62 -17.00 23.66 26.93
CA GLN A 62 -16.34 24.53 27.87
C GLN A 62 -14.97 23.96 28.28
N GLU A 63 -14.87 22.68 28.60
CA GLU A 63 -13.61 22.00 28.89
C GLU A 63 -12.60 22.17 27.74
N ARG A 64 -13.06 22.03 26.50
CA ARG A 64 -12.22 22.24 25.32
C ARG A 64 -11.67 23.67 25.22
N ILE A 65 -12.51 24.68 25.53
CA ILE A 65 -12.07 26.08 25.57
C ILE A 65 -11.04 26.27 26.69
N ASP A 66 -11.32 25.75 27.89
CA ASP A 66 -10.47 25.92 29.06
C ASP A 66 -9.12 25.24 28.88
N GLU A 67 -9.07 24.06 28.24
CA GLU A 67 -7.82 23.40 27.87
C GLU A 67 -6.98 24.22 26.89
N GLN A 68 -7.60 24.83 25.87
CA GLN A 68 -6.88 25.73 24.96
C GLN A 68 -6.33 26.97 25.68
N VAL A 69 -7.11 27.55 26.57
CA VAL A 69 -6.64 28.68 27.41
C VAL A 69 -5.45 28.26 28.29
N LYS A 70 -5.50 27.07 28.92
CA LYS A 70 -4.40 26.54 29.74
C LYS A 70 -3.13 26.32 28.90
N LYS A 71 -3.24 25.77 27.68
CA LYS A 71 -2.11 25.60 26.76
C LYS A 71 -1.47 26.97 26.41
N VAL A 72 -2.28 27.94 26.04
CA VAL A 72 -1.81 29.32 25.74
C VAL A 72 -1.11 29.93 26.95
N GLN A 73 -1.69 29.79 28.14
CA GLN A 73 -1.10 30.30 29.39
C GLN A 73 0.26 29.64 29.69
N ARG A 74 0.39 28.34 29.45
CA ARG A 74 1.67 27.62 29.61
C ARG A 74 2.74 28.21 28.69
N VAL A 75 2.44 28.36 27.38
CA VAL A 75 3.38 28.97 26.42
C VAL A 75 3.81 30.36 26.84
N ILE A 76 2.86 31.20 27.28
CA ILE A 76 3.16 32.54 27.74
C ILE A 76 4.05 32.53 28.99
N ASN A 77 3.77 31.64 29.95
CA ASN A 77 4.59 31.49 31.15
C ASN A 77 6.02 31.07 30.82
N ASP A 78 6.20 30.17 29.87
CA ASP A 78 7.53 29.72 29.46
C ASP A 78 8.29 30.83 28.70
N MET A 79 7.62 31.61 27.85
CA MET A 79 8.19 32.82 27.25
C MET A 79 8.61 33.85 28.28
N MET A 80 7.80 34.05 29.32
CA MET A 80 8.11 34.98 30.42
C MET A 80 9.38 34.53 31.18
N LYS A 81 9.56 33.23 31.44
CA LYS A 81 10.78 32.67 32.07
C LYS A 81 12.03 32.96 31.26
N ILE A 82 11.94 32.91 29.92
CA ILE A 82 13.04 33.19 28.99
C ILE A 82 13.29 34.71 28.83
N GLY A 83 12.35 35.55 29.33
CA GLY A 83 12.48 37.00 29.25
C GLY A 83 12.13 37.63 27.89
N SER A 84 11.58 36.86 26.96
CA SER A 84 11.23 37.33 25.61
C SER A 84 9.81 36.89 25.24
N ILE A 85 8.89 37.84 25.08
CA ILE A 85 7.50 37.59 24.70
C ILE A 85 7.29 38.04 23.26
N ASN A 86 7.10 37.08 22.36
CA ASN A 86 6.74 37.33 20.97
C ASN A 86 5.41 36.65 20.63
N LEU A 87 4.35 37.42 20.45
CA LEU A 87 2.99 36.91 20.18
C LEU A 87 2.93 36.12 18.88
N ASP A 88 3.79 36.41 17.90
CA ASP A 88 3.78 35.71 16.61
C ASP A 88 4.34 34.28 16.67
N GLN A 89 5.12 33.97 17.69
CA GLN A 89 5.66 32.62 17.93
C GLN A 89 4.68 31.70 18.67
N ILE A 90 3.64 32.27 19.33
CA ILE A 90 2.69 31.47 20.12
C ILE A 90 2.04 30.34 19.31
N PRO A 91 1.55 30.53 18.07
CA PRO A 91 0.96 29.44 17.31
C PRO A 91 1.93 28.28 17.07
N SER A 92 3.18 28.59 16.73
CA SER A 92 4.22 27.56 16.49
C SER A 92 4.58 26.80 17.77
N LEU A 93 4.66 27.49 18.90
CA LEU A 93 4.91 26.88 20.21
C LEU A 93 3.74 26.02 20.69
N LEU A 94 2.50 26.44 20.42
CA LEU A 94 1.32 25.62 20.71
C LEU A 94 1.33 24.34 19.89
N GLN A 95 1.69 24.40 18.61
CA GLN A 95 1.84 23.19 17.77
C GLN A 95 2.93 22.25 18.30
N LEU A 96 4.04 22.79 18.82
CA LEU A 96 5.08 21.99 19.46
C LEU A 96 4.57 21.30 20.72
N LEU A 97 3.84 22.03 21.60
CA LEU A 97 3.21 21.46 22.79
C LEU A 97 2.19 20.38 22.47
N GLU A 98 1.39 20.55 21.43
CA GLU A 98 0.43 19.55 20.97
C GLU A 98 1.15 18.30 20.47
N ARG A 99 2.27 18.46 19.76
CA ARG A 99 3.10 17.34 19.33
C ARG A 99 3.76 16.60 20.49
N GLU A 100 4.22 17.33 21.53
CA GLU A 100 4.79 16.72 22.75
C GLU A 100 3.75 15.96 23.60
N SER A 101 2.47 16.37 23.54
CA SER A 101 1.37 15.69 24.23
C SER A 101 0.69 14.59 23.41
N MET A 102 1.01 14.49 22.12
CA MET A 102 0.46 13.48 21.22
C MET A 102 0.95 12.08 21.62
N SER A 103 0.05 11.12 21.67
CA SER A 103 0.42 9.71 21.79
C SER A 103 1.02 9.18 20.48
N PHE A 104 1.84 8.14 20.56
CA PHE A 104 2.34 7.47 19.36
C PHE A 104 1.22 6.83 18.54
N MET A 105 0.14 6.41 19.20
CA MET A 105 -1.04 5.87 18.51
C MET A 105 -1.73 6.94 17.65
N GLU A 106 -2.00 8.12 18.20
CA GLU A 106 -2.56 9.26 17.45
C GLU A 106 -1.65 9.68 16.29
N PHE A 107 -0.34 9.73 16.54
CA PHE A 107 0.65 9.99 15.49
C PHE A 107 0.54 8.99 14.33
N CYS A 108 0.44 7.69 14.63
CA CYS A 108 0.26 6.67 13.59
C CYS A 108 -1.05 6.90 12.81
N GLU A 109 -2.15 7.24 13.48
CA GLU A 109 -3.44 7.51 12.84
C GLU A 109 -3.38 8.70 11.89
N GLU A 110 -2.73 9.78 12.29
CA GLU A 110 -2.52 10.94 11.41
C GLU A 110 -1.66 10.60 10.20
N LYS A 111 -0.54 9.90 10.42
CA LYS A 111 0.32 9.45 9.31
C LYS A 111 -0.41 8.51 8.36
N VAL A 112 -1.28 7.63 8.86
CA VAL A 112 -2.11 6.76 8.00
C VAL A 112 -3.04 7.60 7.14
N LYS A 113 -3.76 8.58 7.70
CA LYS A 113 -4.65 9.46 6.92
C LYS A 113 -3.89 10.13 5.77
N VAL A 114 -2.70 10.68 6.06
CA VAL A 114 -1.86 11.32 5.04
C VAL A 114 -1.38 10.32 3.98
N ARG A 115 -0.89 9.16 4.42
CA ARG A 115 -0.32 8.14 3.52
C ARG A 115 -1.35 7.43 2.65
N THR A 116 -2.59 7.34 3.12
CA THR A 116 -3.67 6.67 2.37
C THR A 116 -4.46 7.62 1.48
N TYR A 117 -4.24 8.92 1.62
CA TYR A 117 -4.90 9.91 0.77
C TYR A 117 -4.56 9.69 -0.71
N GLY A 118 -5.58 9.44 -1.53
CA GLY A 118 -5.43 9.20 -2.97
C GLY A 118 -4.84 7.83 -3.36
N LEU A 119 -4.62 6.92 -2.41
CA LEU A 119 -4.16 5.56 -2.72
C LEU A 119 -5.32 4.66 -3.14
N LYS A 120 -4.97 3.60 -3.90
CA LYS A 120 -5.91 2.52 -4.24
C LYS A 120 -6.31 1.72 -3.00
N ASP A 121 -7.53 1.21 -3.00
CA ASP A 121 -8.18 0.51 -1.89
C ASP A 121 -7.30 -0.58 -1.22
N ASP A 122 -6.66 -1.44 -2.01
CA ASP A 122 -5.80 -2.53 -1.49
C ASP A 122 -4.68 -2.03 -0.57
N THR A 123 -4.08 -0.87 -0.87
CA THR A 123 -2.99 -0.32 -0.05
C THR A 123 -3.55 0.32 1.22
N SER A 124 -4.65 1.06 1.11
CA SER A 124 -5.35 1.66 2.24
C SER A 124 -5.83 0.57 3.21
N GLU A 125 -6.43 -0.52 2.70
CA GLU A 125 -6.89 -1.65 3.51
C GLU A 125 -5.75 -2.31 4.31
N ARG A 126 -4.53 -2.35 3.78
CA ARG A 126 -3.37 -2.89 4.51
C ARG A 126 -2.98 -2.01 5.70
N TYR A 127 -3.02 -0.68 5.55
CA TYR A 127 -2.82 0.25 6.68
C TYR A 127 -3.91 0.10 7.73
N GLU A 128 -5.16 0.01 7.31
CA GLU A 128 -6.30 -0.17 8.23
C GLU A 128 -6.22 -1.49 8.99
N ARG A 129 -5.82 -2.58 8.32
CA ARG A 129 -5.60 -3.89 8.95
C ARG A 129 -4.52 -3.83 10.03
N PHE A 130 -3.40 -3.15 9.72
CA PHE A 130 -2.34 -2.90 10.69
C PHE A 130 -2.88 -2.10 11.87
N MET A 131 -3.55 -0.97 11.65
CA MET A 131 -4.06 -0.12 12.72
C MET A 131 -5.12 -0.81 13.58
N ARG A 132 -6.00 -1.61 12.98
CA ARG A 132 -6.98 -2.41 13.71
C ARG A 132 -6.32 -3.41 14.66
N PHE A 133 -5.28 -4.09 14.20
CA PHE A 133 -4.47 -4.96 15.05
C PHE A 133 -3.77 -4.15 16.14
N PHE A 134 -3.12 -3.05 15.78
CA PHE A 134 -2.28 -2.26 16.65
C PHE A 134 -3.07 -1.65 17.81
N ARG A 135 -4.24 -1.10 17.54
CA ARG A 135 -5.18 -0.61 18.57
C ARG A 135 -5.64 -1.74 19.50
N LYS A 136 -6.02 -2.89 18.93
CA LYS A 136 -6.50 -4.04 19.73
C LYS A 136 -5.41 -4.61 20.63
N TRP A 137 -4.18 -4.65 20.14
CA TRP A 137 -3.03 -5.15 20.89
C TRP A 137 -2.63 -4.19 22.03
N GLY A 138 -2.65 -2.88 21.81
CA GLY A 138 -2.62 -1.79 22.80
C GLY A 138 -1.42 -1.71 23.74
N LYS A 139 -0.28 -2.36 23.41
CA LYS A 139 0.93 -2.32 24.26
C LYS A 139 1.89 -1.18 23.92
N ILE A 140 1.67 -0.52 22.79
CA ILE A 140 2.40 0.70 22.38
C ILE A 140 1.34 1.77 22.14
N VAL A 141 1.18 2.67 23.10
CA VAL A 141 0.27 3.81 23.04
C VAL A 141 1.07 5.11 23.00
N TRP A 142 2.09 5.22 23.83
CA TRP A 142 2.94 6.40 23.96
C TRP A 142 4.30 6.20 23.31
N PHE A 143 5.02 7.29 23.01
CA PHE A 143 6.40 7.21 22.50
C PHE A 143 7.35 6.50 23.47
N SER A 144 7.09 6.60 24.79
CA SER A 144 7.85 5.85 25.82
C SER A 144 7.69 4.35 25.71
N ASP A 145 6.61 3.85 25.11
CA ASP A 145 6.37 2.42 24.95
C ASP A 145 7.15 1.80 23.76
N LEU A 146 7.84 2.64 22.97
CA LEU A 146 8.70 2.20 21.88
C LEU A 146 9.97 1.55 22.41
N THR A 147 9.82 0.38 23.01
CA THR A 147 10.89 -0.41 23.60
C THR A 147 11.15 -1.69 22.81
N GLU A 148 12.36 -2.22 22.92
CA GLU A 148 12.77 -3.52 22.38
C GLU A 148 11.85 -4.64 22.86
N LYS A 149 11.50 -4.62 24.14
CA LYS A 149 10.58 -5.57 24.76
C LYS A 149 9.22 -5.57 24.06
N ASN A 150 8.63 -4.42 23.79
CA ASN A 150 7.32 -4.32 23.15
C ASN A 150 7.37 -4.76 21.68
N ILE A 151 8.48 -4.52 20.97
CA ILE A 151 8.65 -5.07 19.62
C ILE A 151 8.66 -6.61 19.62
N LEU A 152 9.39 -7.24 20.58
CA LEU A 152 9.42 -8.70 20.71
C LEU A 152 8.05 -9.26 21.13
N LEU A 153 7.35 -8.60 22.06
CA LEU A 153 5.99 -8.99 22.45
C LEU A 153 5.00 -8.92 21.28
N MET A 154 5.17 -7.94 20.37
CA MET A 154 4.35 -7.88 19.15
C MET A 154 4.64 -9.07 18.23
N ASP A 155 5.90 -9.43 18.04
CA ASP A 155 6.27 -10.59 17.24
C ASP A 155 5.73 -11.90 17.81
N GLU A 156 5.77 -12.05 19.12
CA GLU A 156 5.19 -13.21 19.84
C GLU A 156 3.67 -13.27 19.63
N GLU A 157 2.96 -12.15 19.80
CA GLU A 157 1.51 -12.10 19.61
C GLU A 157 1.11 -12.47 18.17
N LEU A 158 1.87 -12.01 17.18
CA LEU A 158 1.67 -12.39 15.78
C LEU A 158 1.98 -13.86 15.52
N SER A 159 2.95 -14.43 16.25
CA SER A 159 3.31 -15.86 16.17
C SER A 159 2.20 -16.76 16.71
N LYS A 160 1.50 -16.34 17.78
CA LYS A 160 0.33 -17.06 18.30
C LYS A 160 -0.80 -17.23 17.29
N LYS A 161 -0.82 -16.38 16.26
CA LYS A 161 -1.76 -16.46 15.12
C LYS A 161 -1.26 -17.35 13.98
N ASN A 162 -0.24 -18.15 14.18
CA ASN A 162 0.40 -19.01 13.17
C ASN A 162 0.84 -18.25 11.89
N MET A 163 1.23 -16.99 12.04
CA MET A 163 1.68 -16.18 10.90
C MET A 163 3.13 -16.50 10.55
N LYS A 164 3.39 -16.71 9.26
CA LYS A 164 4.75 -16.87 8.73
C LYS A 164 5.58 -15.60 8.95
N ALA A 165 6.88 -15.74 9.22
CA ALA A 165 7.80 -14.63 9.47
C ALA A 165 7.70 -13.52 8.40
N LYS A 166 7.72 -13.87 7.12
CA LYS A 166 7.52 -12.92 6.01
C LYS A 166 6.22 -12.13 6.12
N SER A 167 5.11 -12.79 6.49
CA SER A 167 3.81 -12.12 6.67
C SER A 167 3.79 -11.19 7.87
N LYS A 168 4.42 -11.60 9.00
CA LYS A 168 4.58 -10.75 10.19
C LYS A 168 5.36 -9.47 9.83
N TRP A 169 6.50 -9.63 9.13
CA TRP A 169 7.31 -8.50 8.72
C TRP A 169 6.55 -7.57 7.78
N HIS A 170 6.03 -8.07 6.65
CA HIS A 170 5.43 -7.23 5.62
C HIS A 170 4.12 -6.55 5.99
N ASN A 171 3.33 -7.17 6.89
CA ASN A 171 2.00 -6.65 7.23
C ASN A 171 1.96 -5.90 8.57
N TYR A 172 3.00 -6.04 9.42
CA TYR A 172 3.00 -5.44 10.76
C TYR A 172 4.30 -4.73 11.10
N HIS A 173 5.43 -5.44 11.21
CA HIS A 173 6.69 -4.83 11.66
C HIS A 173 7.18 -3.73 10.73
N ARG A 174 7.05 -3.92 9.41
CA ARG A 174 7.43 -2.92 8.42
C ARG A 174 6.65 -1.61 8.59
N PHE A 175 5.35 -1.69 8.87
CA PHE A 175 4.52 -0.52 9.10
C PHE A 175 4.95 0.20 10.39
N LEU A 176 5.05 -0.54 11.50
CA LEU A 176 5.49 0.03 12.78
C LEU A 176 6.87 0.68 12.65
N ASN A 177 7.84 -0.02 12.06
CA ASN A 177 9.18 0.54 11.85
C ASN A 177 9.14 1.81 10.98
N SER A 178 8.29 1.87 9.96
CA SER A 178 8.12 3.05 9.12
C SER A 178 7.56 4.24 9.90
N PHE A 179 6.59 4.03 10.81
CA PHE A 179 6.07 5.10 11.66
C PHE A 179 7.09 5.57 12.70
N ILE A 180 7.90 4.65 13.23
CA ILE A 180 9.02 5.03 14.14
C ILE A 180 10.05 5.88 13.40
N LEU A 181 10.38 5.57 12.15
CA LEU A 181 11.29 6.38 11.34
C LEU A 181 10.72 7.78 11.06
N ASP A 182 9.41 7.89 10.78
CA ASP A 182 8.77 9.20 10.67
C ASP A 182 8.84 9.98 12.00
N ALA A 183 8.56 9.30 13.11
CA ALA A 183 8.62 9.93 14.42
C ALA A 183 10.03 10.44 14.77
N ILE A 184 11.07 9.72 14.34
CA ILE A 184 12.47 10.17 14.46
C ILE A 184 12.72 11.39 13.58
N SER A 185 12.25 11.35 12.33
CA SER A 185 12.38 12.48 11.39
C SER A 185 11.66 13.73 11.91
N ASP A 186 10.51 13.55 12.54
CA ASP A 186 9.72 14.65 13.14
C ASP A 186 10.27 15.09 14.53
N GLY A 187 11.35 14.48 15.04
CA GLY A 187 11.99 14.83 16.30
C GLY A 187 11.25 14.36 17.57
N LEU A 188 10.20 13.54 17.43
CA LEU A 188 9.35 13.06 18.54
C LEU A 188 9.97 11.91 19.33
N THR A 189 10.92 11.19 18.75
CA THR A 189 11.72 10.15 19.42
C THR A 189 13.14 10.10 18.84
N LYS A 190 14.09 9.62 19.62
CA LYS A 190 15.50 9.58 19.18
C LYS A 190 15.98 8.16 18.82
N ARG A 191 15.29 7.13 19.29
CA ARG A 191 15.71 5.73 19.15
C ARG A 191 14.72 4.92 18.32
N ASN A 192 15.28 4.08 17.46
CA ASN A 192 14.52 3.04 16.80
C ASN A 192 14.80 1.70 17.47
N PRO A 193 13.85 1.09 18.21
CA PRO A 193 14.07 -0.17 18.90
C PRO A 193 14.37 -1.34 17.94
N TYR A 194 13.97 -1.25 16.67
CA TYR A 194 14.31 -2.26 15.66
C TYR A 194 15.81 -2.35 15.35
N LYS A 195 16.63 -1.37 15.76
CA LYS A 195 18.09 -1.45 15.59
C LYS A 195 18.75 -2.43 16.56
N ALA A 196 18.11 -2.66 17.71
CA ALA A 196 18.65 -3.49 18.79
C ALA A 196 18.01 -4.89 18.84
N VAL A 197 16.88 -5.12 18.13
CA VAL A 197 16.22 -6.42 18.07
C VAL A 197 16.35 -7.03 16.67
N ARG A 198 16.53 -8.35 16.64
CA ARG A 198 16.53 -9.12 15.40
C ARG A 198 15.15 -9.75 15.19
N ILE A 199 14.35 -9.18 14.31
CA ILE A 199 13.08 -9.77 13.87
C ILE A 199 13.33 -10.58 12.61
N ASP A 200 12.87 -11.82 12.61
CA ASP A 200 12.91 -12.67 11.44
C ASP A 200 11.99 -12.11 10.35
N LYS A 201 12.59 -11.69 9.24
CA LYS A 201 11.87 -11.13 8.10
C LYS A 201 11.33 -12.22 7.18
N GLY A 202 11.63 -13.47 7.49
CA GLY A 202 11.43 -14.60 6.60
C GLY A 202 12.42 -14.52 5.44
N GLU A 203 13.01 -15.62 5.12
CA GLU A 203 13.82 -15.70 3.90
C GLU A 203 12.93 -15.33 2.73
N ASP A 204 13.45 -14.54 1.80
CA ASP A 204 13.00 -14.59 0.42
C ASP A 204 13.36 -15.98 -0.05
N GLY A 205 12.56 -16.96 0.38
CA GLY A 205 12.73 -18.34 0.01
C GLY A 205 12.89 -18.33 -1.48
N GLY A 206 14.09 -18.63 -1.95
CA GLY A 206 14.46 -18.62 -3.35
C GLY A 206 13.30 -19.27 -4.06
N GLY A 207 12.49 -18.44 -4.72
CA GLY A 207 11.10 -18.78 -4.98
C GLY A 207 11.05 -20.16 -5.57
N LEU A 208 10.32 -21.06 -4.91
CA LEU A 208 9.83 -22.23 -5.60
C LEU A 208 9.44 -21.74 -6.99
N GLU A 209 10.05 -22.32 -8.00
CA GLU A 209 9.83 -21.95 -9.39
C GLU A 209 8.33 -21.91 -9.65
N LYS A 210 7.78 -20.70 -9.62
CA LYS A 210 6.32 -20.48 -9.73
C LYS A 210 5.88 -20.50 -11.18
N TYR A 211 6.39 -21.47 -11.94
CA TYR A 211 6.03 -21.69 -13.34
C TYR A 211 5.82 -23.17 -13.63
N LEU A 212 5.14 -23.45 -14.71
CA LEU A 212 4.99 -24.78 -15.28
C LEU A 212 6.07 -25.04 -16.33
N THR A 213 6.68 -26.21 -16.28
CA THR A 213 7.52 -26.68 -17.37
C THR A 213 6.69 -26.89 -18.65
N LYS A 214 7.33 -26.94 -19.80
CA LYS A 214 6.66 -27.21 -21.11
C LYS A 214 5.75 -28.45 -21.05
N ASN A 215 6.22 -29.53 -20.41
CA ASN A 215 5.44 -30.76 -20.30
C ASN A 215 4.25 -30.62 -19.35
N GLU A 216 4.42 -29.95 -18.22
CA GLU A 216 3.32 -29.66 -17.28
C GLU A 216 2.27 -28.75 -17.92
N PHE A 217 2.69 -27.72 -18.64
CA PHE A 217 1.77 -26.83 -19.36
C PHE A 217 1.01 -27.58 -20.45
N LYS A 218 1.67 -28.50 -21.20
CA LYS A 218 1.00 -29.36 -22.15
C LYS A 218 -0.08 -30.22 -21.50
N LYS A 219 0.17 -30.80 -20.32
CA LYS A 219 -0.83 -31.56 -19.54
C LYS A 219 -2.02 -30.66 -19.15
N ILE A 220 -1.78 -29.41 -18.74
CA ILE A 220 -2.85 -28.45 -18.46
C ILE A 220 -3.71 -28.19 -19.70
N CYS A 221 -3.09 -27.95 -20.85
CA CYS A 221 -3.80 -27.73 -22.13
C CYS A 221 -4.68 -28.90 -22.54
N GLN A 222 -4.23 -30.13 -22.27
CA GLN A 222 -4.88 -31.37 -22.67
C GLN A 222 -5.84 -31.94 -21.60
N ALA A 223 -5.92 -31.30 -20.42
CA ALA A 223 -6.74 -31.83 -19.35
C ALA A 223 -8.23 -31.86 -19.71
N GLU A 224 -8.86 -32.99 -19.50
CA GLU A 224 -10.31 -33.11 -19.56
C GLU A 224 -10.92 -32.53 -18.29
N CYS A 225 -11.85 -31.62 -18.46
CA CYS A 225 -12.46 -30.86 -17.36
C CYS A 225 -13.96 -31.17 -17.30
N PRO A 226 -14.40 -32.08 -16.43
CA PRO A 226 -15.83 -32.43 -16.31
C PRO A 226 -16.68 -31.23 -15.89
N LEU A 227 -16.10 -30.31 -15.10
CA LEU A 227 -16.80 -29.10 -14.62
C LEU A 227 -16.54 -27.93 -15.57
N LYS A 228 -17.61 -27.32 -16.09
CA LYS A 228 -17.55 -26.12 -16.95
C LYS A 228 -16.79 -24.94 -16.31
N SER A 229 -16.83 -24.81 -14.98
CA SER A 229 -16.07 -23.78 -14.28
C SER A 229 -14.55 -24.00 -14.37
N VAL A 230 -14.11 -25.25 -14.28
CA VAL A 230 -12.70 -25.64 -14.41
C VAL A 230 -12.24 -25.55 -15.86
N GLU A 231 -13.08 -25.95 -16.83
CA GLU A 231 -12.82 -25.75 -18.25
C GLU A 231 -12.59 -24.27 -18.58
N LYS A 232 -13.49 -23.39 -18.12
CA LYS A 232 -13.31 -21.93 -18.27
C LYS A 232 -12.04 -21.42 -17.63
N ALA A 233 -11.68 -21.92 -16.45
CA ALA A 233 -10.43 -21.57 -15.78
C ALA A 233 -9.20 -22.07 -16.54
N ARG A 234 -9.24 -23.30 -17.12
CA ARG A 234 -8.18 -23.81 -17.98
C ARG A 234 -7.95 -22.91 -19.19
N ASP A 235 -9.02 -22.58 -19.90
CA ASP A 235 -8.93 -21.75 -21.10
C ASP A 235 -8.42 -20.34 -20.77
N LEU A 236 -8.89 -19.76 -19.65
CA LEU A 236 -8.43 -18.48 -19.17
C LEU A 236 -6.93 -18.52 -18.78
N PHE A 237 -6.48 -19.63 -18.17
CA PHE A 237 -5.07 -19.84 -17.81
C PHE A 237 -4.18 -19.96 -19.07
N ILE A 238 -4.62 -20.70 -20.06
CA ILE A 238 -3.91 -20.83 -21.33
C ILE A 238 -3.80 -19.47 -22.03
N PHE A 239 -4.89 -18.70 -22.10
CA PHE A 239 -4.86 -17.34 -22.63
C PHE A 239 -3.88 -16.45 -21.87
N GLN A 240 -3.90 -16.55 -20.54
CA GLN A 240 -3.03 -15.76 -19.67
C GLN A 240 -1.55 -16.15 -19.79
N VAL A 241 -1.22 -17.43 -20.05
CA VAL A 241 0.14 -17.88 -20.36
C VAL A 241 0.64 -17.25 -21.66
N TRP A 242 -0.16 -17.26 -22.71
CA TRP A 242 0.23 -16.73 -24.02
C TRP A 242 0.27 -15.20 -24.10
N THR A 243 -0.41 -14.50 -23.21
CA THR A 243 -0.42 -13.03 -23.17
C THR A 243 0.40 -12.43 -22.02
N CYS A 244 0.82 -13.25 -21.07
CA CYS A 244 1.53 -12.84 -19.85
C CYS A 244 0.80 -11.79 -19.01
N LEU A 245 -0.52 -11.61 -19.19
CA LEU A 245 -1.31 -10.64 -18.44
C LEU A 245 -1.34 -10.98 -16.94
N ALA A 246 -1.29 -9.97 -16.05
CA ALA A 246 -1.71 -10.19 -14.68
C ALA A 246 -3.23 -10.33 -14.63
N TYR A 247 -3.75 -10.95 -13.58
CA TYR A 247 -5.20 -11.19 -13.47
C TYR A 247 -6.03 -9.90 -13.62
N VAL A 248 -5.61 -8.80 -13.03
CA VAL A 248 -6.33 -7.53 -13.12
C VAL A 248 -6.36 -6.97 -14.55
N ASP A 249 -5.26 -7.11 -15.30
CA ASP A 249 -5.16 -6.67 -16.69
C ASP A 249 -5.88 -7.65 -17.62
N LEU A 250 -5.93 -8.96 -17.27
CA LEU A 250 -6.71 -9.98 -17.97
C LEU A 250 -8.22 -9.72 -17.82
N ALA A 251 -8.67 -9.33 -16.62
CA ALA A 251 -10.07 -9.01 -16.36
C ALA A 251 -10.54 -7.76 -17.13
N ASP A 252 -9.60 -6.86 -17.44
CA ASP A 252 -9.84 -5.62 -18.22
C ASP A 252 -9.50 -5.77 -19.71
N PHE A 253 -9.25 -7.00 -20.18
CA PHE A 253 -8.93 -7.24 -21.58
C PHE A 253 -10.12 -6.89 -22.48
N ASP A 254 -9.89 -6.02 -23.48
CA ASP A 254 -10.90 -5.60 -24.45
C ASP A 254 -10.39 -5.79 -25.88
N MET A 255 -11.11 -6.59 -26.66
CA MET A 255 -10.81 -6.83 -28.09
C MET A 255 -10.77 -5.53 -28.91
N LYS A 256 -11.43 -4.47 -28.50
CA LYS A 256 -11.41 -3.18 -29.21
C LYS A 256 -10.01 -2.51 -29.19
N LYS A 257 -9.17 -2.90 -28.24
CA LYS A 257 -7.76 -2.44 -28.16
C LYS A 257 -6.82 -3.23 -29.06
N VAL A 258 -7.26 -4.34 -29.68
CA VAL A 258 -6.48 -5.14 -30.61
C VAL A 258 -6.44 -4.45 -31.98
N LYS A 259 -5.24 -4.23 -32.49
CA LYS A 259 -5.01 -3.62 -33.82
C LYS A 259 -4.25 -4.59 -34.71
N LYS A 260 -4.52 -4.54 -36.02
CA LYS A 260 -3.71 -5.23 -37.02
C LYS A 260 -2.50 -4.34 -37.37
N ASP A 261 -1.31 -4.95 -37.36
CA ASP A 261 -0.12 -4.29 -37.89
C ASP A 261 -0.07 -4.39 -39.43
N ARG A 262 1.02 -3.86 -40.04
CA ARG A 262 1.21 -3.88 -41.51
C ARG A 262 1.30 -5.29 -42.10
N GLN A 263 1.65 -6.27 -41.27
CA GLN A 263 1.71 -7.69 -41.66
C GLN A 263 0.43 -8.48 -41.31
N GLY A 264 -0.63 -7.79 -40.84
CA GLY A 264 -1.89 -8.43 -40.51
C GLY A 264 -1.90 -9.10 -39.11
N ARG A 265 -0.83 -8.98 -38.32
CA ARG A 265 -0.72 -9.60 -36.99
C ARG A 265 -1.56 -8.81 -35.99
N LEU A 266 -2.22 -9.53 -35.08
CA LEU A 266 -3.04 -8.96 -34.03
C LEU A 266 -2.19 -8.50 -32.85
N ILE A 267 -2.07 -7.20 -32.65
CA ILE A 267 -1.28 -6.59 -31.58
C ILE A 267 -2.21 -5.96 -30.55
N TYR A 268 -2.00 -6.27 -29.28
CA TYR A 268 -2.66 -5.63 -28.15
C TYR A 268 -1.66 -4.72 -27.44
N THR A 269 -2.09 -3.49 -27.17
CA THR A 269 -1.34 -2.54 -26.34
C THR A 269 -2.23 -2.07 -25.22
N GLY A 270 -1.72 -2.07 -24.00
CA GLY A 270 -2.44 -1.63 -22.81
C GLY A 270 -1.49 -1.11 -21.75
N ASN A 271 -2.08 -0.60 -20.67
CA ASN A 271 -1.32 -0.12 -19.52
C ASN A 271 -1.62 -0.98 -18.30
N ARG A 272 -0.58 -1.29 -17.52
CA ARG A 272 -0.69 -2.06 -16.28
C ARG A 272 -1.55 -1.29 -15.27
N GLN A 273 -2.64 -1.87 -14.82
CA GLN A 273 -3.51 -1.23 -13.82
C GLN A 273 -2.77 -0.88 -12.51
N LYS A 274 -1.78 -1.69 -12.14
CA LYS A 274 -1.02 -1.48 -10.90
C LYS A 274 0.02 -0.36 -10.99
N THR A 275 0.68 -0.19 -12.14
CA THR A 275 1.87 0.68 -12.28
C THR A 275 1.74 1.73 -13.38
N GLY A 276 0.70 1.69 -14.20
CA GLY A 276 0.55 2.55 -15.37
C GLY A 276 1.51 2.23 -16.52
N GLN A 277 2.45 1.30 -16.34
CA GLN A 277 3.45 0.95 -17.35
C GLN A 277 2.79 0.31 -18.58
N GLU A 278 3.16 0.81 -19.76
CA GLU A 278 2.69 0.24 -21.02
C GLU A 278 3.23 -1.18 -21.22
N PHE A 279 2.42 -2.04 -21.82
CA PHE A 279 2.81 -3.36 -22.31
C PHE A 279 2.18 -3.62 -23.67
N THR A 280 2.89 -4.42 -24.47
CA THR A 280 2.44 -4.80 -25.82
C THR A 280 2.77 -6.25 -26.07
N PHE A 281 1.83 -6.98 -26.66
CA PHE A 281 2.03 -8.35 -27.10
C PHE A 281 1.24 -8.66 -28.38
N MET A 282 1.72 -9.66 -29.11
CA MET A 282 1.00 -10.22 -30.25
C MET A 282 0.07 -11.34 -29.75
N LEU A 283 -1.17 -11.36 -30.22
CA LEU A 283 -2.07 -12.48 -30.00
C LEU A 283 -1.62 -13.68 -30.85
N LEU A 284 -1.11 -14.69 -30.17
CA LEU A 284 -0.72 -15.94 -30.79
C LEU A 284 -1.95 -16.79 -31.20
N PRO A 285 -1.86 -17.71 -32.15
CA PRO A 285 -2.99 -18.50 -32.63
C PRO A 285 -3.79 -19.20 -31.53
N GLU A 286 -3.09 -19.66 -30.47
CA GLU A 286 -3.74 -20.30 -29.32
C GLU A 286 -4.61 -19.34 -28.51
N ALA A 287 -4.15 -18.11 -28.34
CA ALA A 287 -4.93 -17.06 -27.67
C ALA A 287 -6.15 -16.67 -28.52
N VAL A 288 -5.97 -16.58 -29.86
CA VAL A 288 -7.07 -16.29 -30.80
C VAL A 288 -8.14 -17.37 -30.73
N ARG A 289 -7.75 -18.68 -30.77
CA ARG A 289 -8.70 -19.79 -30.63
C ARG A 289 -9.57 -19.70 -29.37
N ILE A 290 -8.98 -19.27 -28.26
CA ILE A 290 -9.73 -19.10 -27.01
C ILE A 290 -10.71 -17.92 -27.16
N LEU A 291 -10.27 -16.80 -27.73
CA LEU A 291 -11.16 -15.67 -28.00
C LEU A 291 -12.32 -16.07 -28.90
N ASP A 292 -12.06 -16.82 -29.96
CA ASP A 292 -13.10 -17.30 -30.88
C ASP A 292 -14.10 -18.22 -30.17
N LYS A 293 -13.61 -19.17 -29.33
CA LYS A 293 -14.47 -20.03 -28.50
C LYS A 293 -15.46 -19.25 -27.63
N TYR A 294 -15.07 -18.07 -27.17
CA TYR A 294 -15.89 -17.22 -26.30
C TYR A 294 -16.43 -15.96 -26.99
N ASN A 295 -16.50 -15.95 -28.33
CA ASN A 295 -17.00 -14.84 -29.13
C ASN A 295 -16.36 -13.48 -28.77
N GLY A 296 -15.04 -13.48 -28.55
CA GLY A 296 -14.24 -12.30 -28.21
C GLY A 296 -14.36 -11.84 -26.76
N LYS A 297 -15.14 -12.52 -25.91
CA LYS A 297 -15.32 -12.19 -24.49
C LYS A 297 -14.78 -13.31 -23.60
N LEU A 298 -13.66 -13.07 -22.93
CA LEU A 298 -13.08 -14.05 -22.04
C LEU A 298 -14.02 -14.41 -20.87
N PRO A 299 -14.04 -15.68 -20.42
CA PRO A 299 -14.91 -16.16 -19.34
C PRO A 299 -14.39 -15.73 -17.96
N ILE A 300 -14.29 -14.42 -17.72
CA ILE A 300 -13.74 -13.85 -16.50
C ILE A 300 -14.57 -14.29 -15.29
N MET A 301 -13.89 -14.67 -14.22
CA MET A 301 -14.45 -15.00 -12.92
C MET A 301 -13.64 -14.29 -11.83
N SER A 302 -14.15 -14.16 -10.60
CA SER A 302 -13.38 -13.51 -9.53
C SER A 302 -12.04 -14.23 -9.29
N ASN A 303 -10.99 -13.49 -8.90
CA ASN A 303 -9.66 -14.05 -8.70
C ASN A 303 -9.64 -15.24 -7.74
N GLN A 304 -10.48 -15.20 -6.69
CA GLN A 304 -10.62 -16.30 -5.76
C GLN A 304 -11.19 -17.55 -6.44
N LYS A 305 -12.34 -17.43 -7.12
CA LYS A 305 -12.96 -18.55 -7.85
C LYS A 305 -12.02 -19.11 -8.93
N TYR A 306 -11.29 -18.22 -9.61
CA TYR A 306 -10.32 -18.61 -10.60
C TYR A 306 -9.19 -19.46 -9.98
N ASN A 307 -8.58 -18.99 -8.90
CA ASN A 307 -7.52 -19.72 -8.21
C ASN A 307 -8.02 -21.05 -7.61
N ASP A 308 -9.25 -21.12 -7.12
CA ASP A 308 -9.81 -22.37 -6.61
C ASP A 308 -10.08 -23.38 -7.75
N ALA A 309 -10.56 -22.92 -8.89
CA ALA A 309 -10.72 -23.77 -10.08
C ALA A 309 -9.35 -24.23 -10.64
N LEU A 310 -8.30 -23.41 -10.57
CA LEU A 310 -6.94 -23.80 -10.97
C LEU A 310 -6.36 -24.92 -10.09
N LYS A 311 -6.67 -24.97 -8.81
CA LYS A 311 -6.28 -26.08 -7.91
C LYS A 311 -6.93 -27.39 -8.37
N MET A 312 -8.20 -27.35 -8.76
CA MET A 312 -8.89 -28.52 -9.31
C MET A 312 -8.31 -28.92 -10.69
N LEU A 313 -8.01 -27.95 -11.53
CA LEU A 313 -7.40 -28.19 -12.84
C LEU A 313 -6.09 -28.97 -12.73
N THR A 314 -5.22 -28.65 -11.75
CA THR A 314 -3.96 -29.40 -11.58
C THR A 314 -4.18 -30.86 -11.23
N VAL A 315 -5.25 -31.17 -10.49
CA VAL A 315 -5.64 -32.56 -10.20
C VAL A 315 -6.06 -33.27 -11.49
N TYR A 316 -6.93 -32.67 -12.30
CA TYR A 316 -7.36 -33.25 -13.59
C TYR A 316 -6.19 -33.41 -14.58
N ALA A 317 -5.28 -32.44 -14.60
CA ALA A 317 -4.07 -32.50 -15.45
C ALA A 317 -2.98 -33.44 -14.92
N LYS A 318 -3.13 -34.01 -13.72
CA LYS A 318 -2.10 -34.81 -13.04
C LYS A 318 -0.77 -34.06 -12.92
N VAL A 319 -0.85 -32.76 -12.52
CA VAL A 319 0.31 -31.90 -12.28
C VAL A 319 0.44 -31.72 -10.76
N ASN A 320 1.57 -32.15 -10.20
CA ASN A 320 1.83 -32.08 -8.76
C ASN A 320 2.35 -30.70 -8.35
N LYS A 321 1.59 -29.63 -8.64
CA LYS A 321 1.88 -28.25 -8.26
C LYS A 321 0.58 -27.53 -7.96
N VAL A 322 0.57 -26.70 -6.91
CA VAL A 322 -0.57 -25.80 -6.61
C VAL A 322 -0.34 -24.50 -7.35
N ILE A 323 -1.06 -24.30 -8.44
CA ILE A 323 -0.94 -23.11 -9.27
C ILE A 323 -1.96 -22.02 -8.92
N SER A 324 -1.65 -20.80 -9.29
CA SER A 324 -2.53 -19.64 -9.21
C SER A 324 -2.46 -18.83 -10.51
N SER A 325 -3.35 -17.85 -10.66
CA SER A 325 -3.35 -16.95 -11.82
C SER A 325 -1.98 -16.32 -12.11
N HIS A 326 -1.19 -16.06 -11.06
CA HIS A 326 0.14 -15.47 -11.21
C HIS A 326 1.15 -16.42 -11.87
N TRP A 327 0.96 -17.75 -11.70
CA TRP A 327 1.79 -18.76 -12.37
C TRP A 327 1.68 -18.72 -13.88
N ALA A 328 0.51 -18.37 -14.42
CA ALA A 328 0.32 -18.25 -15.87
C ALA A 328 1.33 -17.26 -16.47
N ARG A 329 1.44 -16.09 -15.85
CA ARG A 329 2.36 -15.04 -16.27
C ARG A 329 3.83 -15.48 -16.16
N HIS A 330 4.21 -16.15 -15.07
CA HIS A 330 5.56 -16.71 -14.93
C HIS A 330 5.82 -17.80 -15.95
N THR A 331 4.86 -18.69 -16.21
CA THR A 331 4.97 -19.74 -17.21
C THR A 331 5.17 -19.16 -18.61
N GLY A 332 4.37 -18.15 -18.99
CA GLY A 332 4.50 -17.51 -20.31
C GLY A 332 5.86 -16.85 -20.50
N ALA A 333 6.32 -16.09 -19.52
CA ALA A 333 7.64 -15.46 -19.57
C ALA A 333 8.78 -16.50 -19.64
N THR A 334 8.67 -17.58 -18.85
CA THR A 334 9.61 -18.72 -18.90
C THR A 334 9.65 -19.37 -20.26
N LEU A 335 8.50 -19.65 -20.86
CA LEU A 335 8.42 -20.25 -22.19
C LEU A 335 9.03 -19.34 -23.27
N MET A 336 8.83 -18.02 -23.18
CA MET A 336 9.45 -17.05 -24.10
C MET A 336 10.97 -17.04 -23.98
N LEU A 337 11.51 -16.98 -22.75
CA LEU A 337 12.96 -17.01 -22.51
C LEU A 337 13.58 -18.32 -23.01
N ASN A 338 12.95 -19.46 -22.75
CA ASN A 338 13.39 -20.77 -23.24
C ASN A 338 13.30 -20.89 -24.77
N ALA A 339 12.42 -20.11 -25.42
CA ALA A 339 12.37 -20.00 -26.87
C ALA A 339 13.45 -19.07 -27.47
N GLY A 340 14.30 -18.47 -26.62
CA GLY A 340 15.38 -17.56 -27.04
C GLY A 340 14.92 -16.12 -27.28
N ILE A 341 13.76 -15.71 -26.75
CA ILE A 341 13.32 -14.32 -26.83
C ILE A 341 14.11 -13.49 -25.82
N ASP A 342 14.63 -12.35 -26.28
CA ASP A 342 15.43 -11.45 -25.46
C ASP A 342 14.67 -10.97 -24.20
N MET A 343 15.40 -10.88 -23.10
CA MET A 343 14.86 -10.45 -21.79
C MET A 343 14.18 -9.08 -21.87
N GLU A 344 14.67 -8.19 -22.70
CA GLU A 344 14.10 -6.85 -22.90
C GLU A 344 12.72 -6.91 -23.55
N ILE A 345 12.55 -7.80 -24.52
CA ILE A 345 11.26 -8.05 -25.18
C ILE A 345 10.29 -8.67 -24.18
N VAL A 346 10.72 -9.67 -23.42
CA VAL A 346 9.91 -10.28 -22.36
C VAL A 346 9.51 -9.23 -21.32
N ALA A 347 10.42 -8.33 -20.90
CA ALA A 347 10.11 -7.25 -19.98
C ALA A 347 9.02 -6.30 -20.53
N LYS A 348 9.05 -5.97 -21.83
CA LYS A 348 7.99 -5.18 -22.50
C LYS A 348 6.64 -5.89 -22.50
N VAL A 349 6.61 -7.18 -22.84
CA VAL A 349 5.38 -7.99 -22.78
C VAL A 349 4.83 -8.03 -21.35
N LEU A 350 5.71 -8.17 -20.38
CA LEU A 350 5.34 -8.15 -18.97
C LEU A 350 4.94 -6.75 -18.46
N GLY A 351 5.25 -5.66 -19.14
CA GLY A 351 5.08 -4.30 -18.66
C GLY A 351 5.87 -4.06 -17.37
N HIS A 352 7.11 -4.49 -17.31
CA HIS A 352 8.05 -4.17 -16.24
C HIS A 352 8.75 -2.83 -16.57
N SER A 353 8.87 -1.96 -15.57
CA SER A 353 9.58 -0.67 -15.71
C SER A 353 11.10 -0.82 -15.90
N SER A 354 11.64 -2.01 -15.60
CA SER A 354 13.07 -2.31 -15.72
C SER A 354 13.28 -3.80 -15.97
N THR A 355 14.25 -4.13 -16.82
CA THR A 355 14.72 -5.51 -17.05
C THR A 355 15.31 -6.14 -15.80
N LYS A 356 15.76 -5.33 -14.83
CA LYS A 356 16.25 -5.81 -13.53
C LYS A 356 15.21 -6.69 -12.83
N ILE A 357 13.95 -6.28 -12.83
CA ILE A 357 12.84 -7.06 -12.22
C ILE A 357 12.70 -8.42 -12.92
N THR A 358 12.74 -8.43 -14.25
CA THR A 358 12.66 -9.67 -15.04
C THR A 358 13.87 -10.57 -14.75
N ARG A 359 15.07 -9.99 -14.72
CA ARG A 359 16.31 -10.71 -14.41
C ARG A 359 16.28 -11.35 -13.02
N GLU A 360 15.89 -10.61 -11.98
CA GLU A 360 15.81 -11.12 -10.60
C GLU A 360 14.83 -12.31 -10.46
N ILE A 361 13.71 -12.25 -11.18
CA ILE A 361 12.70 -13.32 -11.15
C ILE A 361 13.18 -14.57 -11.88
N TYR A 362 13.90 -14.40 -13.01
CA TYR A 362 14.26 -15.50 -13.91
C TYR A 362 15.76 -15.83 -13.90
N ALA A 363 16.57 -15.23 -13.01
CA ALA A 363 18.03 -15.42 -12.92
C ALA A 363 18.44 -16.89 -12.83
N LYS A 364 17.75 -17.68 -12.00
CA LYS A 364 18.04 -19.10 -11.82
C LYS A 364 17.83 -19.97 -13.09
N MET A 365 16.97 -19.49 -13.99
CA MET A 365 16.75 -20.19 -15.27
C MET A 365 17.86 -19.89 -16.28
N LEU A 366 18.47 -18.70 -16.20
CA LEU A 366 19.56 -18.35 -17.10
C LEU A 366 20.79 -19.24 -16.89
N ASP A 367 21.01 -19.72 -15.66
CA ASP A 367 22.15 -20.62 -15.35
C ASP A 367 22.00 -21.99 -16.02
N THR A 368 20.79 -22.54 -16.12
CA THR A 368 20.55 -23.79 -16.86
C THR A 368 20.56 -23.60 -18.38
N THR A 369 20.17 -22.43 -18.85
CA THR A 369 20.10 -22.08 -20.29
C THR A 369 21.49 -21.77 -20.86
N VAL A 370 22.51 -21.45 -20.04
CA VAL A 370 23.88 -21.22 -20.52
C VAL A 370 24.47 -22.47 -21.12
N ALA A 371 24.32 -23.64 -20.49
CA ALA A 371 24.79 -24.92 -21.04
C ALA A 371 24.11 -25.25 -22.38
N ASP A 372 22.76 -25.12 -22.41
CA ASP A 372 21.98 -25.37 -23.63
C ASP A 372 22.30 -24.37 -24.77
N ALA A 373 22.60 -23.12 -24.40
CA ALA A 373 23.00 -22.10 -25.36
C ALA A 373 24.41 -22.33 -25.90
N MET A 374 25.36 -22.78 -25.07
CA MET A 374 26.71 -23.14 -25.49
C MET A 374 26.73 -24.36 -26.38
N GLU A 375 25.87 -25.35 -26.12
CA GLU A 375 25.70 -26.52 -27.00
C GLU A 375 25.22 -26.11 -28.40
N LYS A 376 24.22 -25.24 -28.50
CA LYS A 376 23.75 -24.68 -29.78
C LYS A 376 24.80 -23.82 -30.49
N VAL A 377 25.65 -23.13 -29.73
CA VAL A 377 26.79 -22.37 -30.32
C VAL A 377 27.85 -23.32 -30.80
N ALA A 378 28.15 -24.39 -30.07
CA ALA A 378 29.10 -25.41 -30.49
C ALA A 378 28.68 -26.06 -31.85
N ASP A 379 27.39 -26.40 -32.01
CA ASP A 379 26.86 -26.94 -33.26
C ASP A 379 26.99 -25.95 -34.42
N LYS A 380 26.74 -24.67 -34.19
CA LYS A 380 26.88 -23.62 -35.22
C LYS A 380 28.35 -23.33 -35.56
N MET A 381 29.25 -23.37 -34.58
CA MET A 381 30.68 -23.14 -34.80
C MET A 381 31.32 -24.36 -35.48
N ALA A 382 30.88 -25.58 -35.18
CA ALA A 382 31.31 -26.76 -35.89
C ALA A 382 30.97 -26.69 -37.42
N ALA A 383 29.81 -26.11 -37.76
CA ALA A 383 29.41 -25.88 -39.13
C ALA A 383 30.21 -24.81 -39.89
N ILE A 384 30.99 -23.98 -39.18
CA ILE A 384 31.88 -22.95 -39.77
C ILE A 384 33.31 -23.47 -39.92
N THR A 385 33.65 -24.53 -39.20
CA THR A 385 35.03 -25.07 -39.14
C THR A 385 35.25 -26.22 -40.13
N ILE A 386 34.22 -26.65 -40.88
CA ILE A 386 34.26 -27.61 -41.98
C ILE A 386 34.12 -26.85 -43.31
#